data_c4c2851f86c374a6aa808788f3d0c4e0
#
_entry.id   c4c2851f86c374a6aa808788f3d0c4e0
#
_cell.length_a   1.000
_cell.length_b   1.000
_cell.length_c   1.000
_cell.angle_alpha   90.00
_cell.angle_beta   90.00
_cell.angle_gamma   90.00
#
_symmetry.space_group_name_H-M   'P 1'
#
loop_
_entity.id
_entity.type
_entity.pdbx_description
1 polymer ?
#
loop_
_entity_poly.entity_id
_entity_poly.type
_entity_poly.pdbx_seq_one_letter_code
_entity_poly.pdbx_strand_id
1 'polypeptide(L)'
;MDIGIDPGLSRAVAVLGIDGVLLALHDVPILTLSTSRGSRTEYDVPGLVALLAPYRGTQTHVIIEESQAMPGQGVRSMWITGYGYGIWVGVLAALQMPYTTVRPAIWKRALGLGKDKEAARLRAMQLYPQADLRRKKDHGRAEALLLGYYGWQRLGCPMTAGERR
;
A
#
# COMPACT_ATOMS: atom_id res chain seq x y z
N MET A 1 5.26 -13.97 3.76
CA MET A 1 5.36 -12.51 3.96
C MET A 1 4.18 -11.83 3.30
N ASP A 2 3.65 -10.80 3.94
CA ASP A 2 2.56 -10.00 3.39
C ASP A 2 3.02 -8.56 3.23
N ILE A 3 2.81 -8.00 2.04
CA ILE A 3 3.22 -6.64 1.72
C ILE A 3 1.97 -5.80 1.47
N GLY A 4 1.76 -4.77 2.27
CA GLY A 4 0.70 -3.79 2.07
C GLY A 4 1.21 -2.59 1.27
N ILE A 5 0.53 -2.24 0.19
CA ILE A 5 0.86 -1.08 -0.66
C ILE A 5 -0.32 -0.12 -0.73
N ASP A 6 -0.10 1.12 -0.25
CA ASP A 6 -0.93 2.27 -0.58
C ASP A 6 -0.29 2.98 -1.78
N PRO A 7 -0.90 2.98 -2.98
CA PRO A 7 -0.22 3.26 -4.23
C PRO A 7 -0.05 4.74 -4.59
N GLY A 8 -0.17 5.70 -3.67
CA GLY A 8 0.00 7.12 -3.96
C GLY A 8 1.46 7.60 -3.88
N LEU A 9 1.78 8.77 -4.48
CA LEU A 9 3.12 9.37 -4.47
C LEU A 9 3.66 9.72 -3.06
N SER A 10 2.78 10.06 -2.13
CA SER A 10 3.13 10.38 -0.74
C SER A 10 2.68 9.27 0.22
N ARG A 11 2.76 8.04 -0.25
CA ARG A 11 2.27 6.85 0.43
C ARG A 11 3.42 5.93 0.81
N ALA A 12 3.10 4.68 1.13
CA ALA A 12 4.08 3.77 1.70
C ALA A 12 3.87 2.32 1.30
N VAL A 13 4.89 1.52 1.61
CA VAL A 13 4.92 0.06 1.52
C VAL A 13 5.28 -0.48 2.89
N ALA A 14 4.47 -1.39 3.42
CA ALA A 14 4.73 -2.11 4.65
C ALA A 14 5.02 -3.59 4.35
N VAL A 15 6.04 -4.14 4.97
CA VAL A 15 6.43 -5.56 4.83
C VAL A 15 6.25 -6.25 6.16
N LEU A 16 5.42 -7.29 6.20
CA LEU A 16 5.16 -8.11 7.38
C LEU A 16 5.75 -9.51 7.21
N GLY A 17 6.32 -10.03 8.28
CA GLY A 17 6.73 -11.42 8.38
C GLY A 17 5.56 -12.39 8.31
N ILE A 18 5.86 -13.68 8.21
CA ILE A 18 4.85 -14.74 8.22
C ILE A 18 4.09 -14.79 9.57
N ASP A 19 4.70 -14.29 10.61
CA ASP A 19 4.15 -14.13 11.97
C ASP A 19 3.38 -12.82 12.18
N GLY A 20 3.27 -11.98 11.14
CA GLY A 20 2.62 -10.67 11.19
C GLY A 20 3.47 -9.57 11.82
N VAL A 21 4.72 -9.83 12.16
CA VAL A 21 5.64 -8.82 12.69
C VAL A 21 6.06 -7.85 11.58
N LEU A 22 6.12 -6.55 11.91
CA LEU A 22 6.61 -5.53 10.99
C LEU A 22 8.11 -5.71 10.76
N LEU A 23 8.50 -6.02 9.52
CA LEU A 23 9.89 -6.14 9.09
C LEU A 23 10.43 -4.83 8.52
N ALA A 24 9.61 -4.13 7.72
CA ALA A 24 10.01 -2.86 7.10
C ALA A 24 8.80 -1.98 6.80
N LEU A 25 9.02 -0.66 6.83
CA LEU A 25 8.04 0.36 6.45
C LEU A 25 8.76 1.44 5.65
N HIS A 26 8.48 1.50 4.36
CA HIS A 26 9.15 2.40 3.42
C HIS A 26 8.17 3.43 2.87
N ASP A 27 8.63 4.67 2.73
CA ASP A 27 7.92 5.63 1.89
C ASP A 27 8.10 5.24 0.41
N VAL A 28 7.12 5.57 -0.41
CA VAL A 28 7.19 5.33 -1.86
C VAL A 28 8.36 6.13 -2.46
N PRO A 29 9.28 5.48 -3.18
CA PRO A 29 10.36 6.16 -3.90
C PRO A 29 9.81 7.15 -4.92
N ILE A 30 10.30 8.38 -4.88
CA ILE A 30 9.88 9.48 -5.75
C ILE A 30 11.09 10.26 -6.29
N LEU A 31 10.91 10.82 -7.49
CA LEU A 31 11.83 11.78 -8.10
C LEU A 31 11.21 13.17 -8.05
N THR A 32 12.02 14.17 -7.71
CA THR A 32 11.65 15.58 -7.85
C THR A 32 12.34 16.16 -9.06
N LEU A 33 11.59 16.45 -10.10
CA LEU A 33 12.08 16.98 -11.36
C LEU A 33 11.90 18.51 -11.39
N SER A 34 12.99 19.24 -11.68
CA SER A 34 12.90 20.68 -11.93
C SER A 34 12.27 20.93 -13.30
N THR A 35 11.36 21.91 -13.36
CA THR A 35 10.70 22.33 -14.60
C THR A 35 10.78 23.85 -14.73
N SER A 36 10.50 24.39 -15.90
CA SER A 36 10.44 25.84 -16.14
C SER A 36 9.39 26.58 -15.29
N ARG A 37 8.44 25.83 -14.69
CA ARG A 37 7.33 26.38 -13.89
C ARG A 37 7.39 25.95 -12.41
N GLY A 38 8.54 25.43 -11.95
CA GLY A 38 8.73 24.94 -10.58
C GLY A 38 9.21 23.49 -10.53
N SER A 39 8.71 22.68 -9.61
CA SER A 39 9.06 21.27 -9.48
C SER A 39 7.87 20.34 -9.71
N ARG A 40 8.14 19.14 -10.19
CA ARG A 40 7.16 18.06 -10.35
C ARG A 40 7.67 16.81 -9.66
N THR A 41 6.80 16.15 -8.91
CA THR A 41 7.08 14.85 -8.28
C THR A 41 6.56 13.73 -9.16
N GLU A 42 7.38 12.70 -9.35
CA GLU A 42 7.05 11.49 -10.11
C GLU A 42 7.47 10.24 -9.34
N TYR A 43 6.96 9.08 -9.76
CA TYR A 43 7.42 7.80 -9.24
C TYR A 43 8.86 7.52 -9.71
N ASP A 44 9.71 7.11 -8.79
CA ASP A 44 11.00 6.49 -9.11
C ASP A 44 10.76 5.01 -9.40
N VAL A 45 10.42 4.68 -10.65
CA VAL A 45 10.10 3.31 -11.04
C VAL A 45 11.26 2.34 -10.80
N PRO A 46 12.54 2.67 -11.14
CA PRO A 46 13.67 1.86 -10.72
C PRO A 46 13.77 1.69 -9.20
N GLY A 47 13.52 2.74 -8.44
CA GLY A 47 13.48 2.70 -6.97
C GLY A 47 12.37 1.78 -6.44
N LEU A 48 11.19 1.76 -7.06
CA LEU A 48 10.11 0.82 -6.70
C LEU A 48 10.53 -0.63 -6.95
N VAL A 49 11.18 -0.91 -8.08
CA VAL A 49 11.71 -2.24 -8.39
C VAL A 49 12.76 -2.65 -7.36
N ALA A 50 13.73 -1.78 -7.09
CA ALA A 50 14.80 -2.03 -6.11
C ALA A 50 14.25 -2.25 -4.70
N LEU A 51 13.19 -1.52 -4.31
CA LEU A 51 12.52 -1.66 -3.01
C LEU A 51 11.87 -3.03 -2.86
N LEU A 52 11.18 -3.53 -3.90
CA LEU A 52 10.42 -4.77 -3.82
C LEU A 52 11.24 -6.03 -4.13
N ALA A 53 12.29 -5.91 -4.94
CA ALA A 53 13.10 -7.05 -5.40
C ALA A 53 13.62 -7.97 -4.26
N PRO A 54 14.06 -7.46 -3.10
CA PRO A 54 14.52 -8.31 -1.98
C PRO A 54 13.42 -9.20 -1.37
N TYR A 55 12.17 -8.84 -1.56
CA TYR A 55 11.01 -9.54 -0.98
C TYR A 55 10.35 -10.52 -1.97
N ARG A 56 10.95 -10.73 -3.15
CA ARG A 56 10.45 -11.74 -4.10
C ARG A 56 10.58 -13.13 -3.50
N GLY A 57 9.54 -13.94 -3.63
CA GLY A 57 9.57 -15.31 -3.16
C GLY A 57 8.19 -15.97 -3.26
N THR A 58 8.17 -17.31 -3.23
CA THR A 58 6.95 -18.12 -3.37
C THR A 58 5.97 -17.94 -2.22
N GLN A 59 6.43 -17.43 -1.07
CA GLN A 59 5.62 -17.20 0.12
C GLN A 59 5.33 -15.70 0.35
N THR A 60 5.60 -14.85 -0.65
CA THR A 60 5.28 -13.44 -0.58
C THR A 60 3.97 -13.16 -1.29
N HIS A 61 3.06 -12.46 -0.64
CA HIS A 61 1.83 -11.97 -1.23
C HIS A 61 1.70 -10.46 -1.02
N VAL A 62 1.24 -9.75 -2.05
CA VAL A 62 1.08 -8.29 -2.01
C VAL A 62 -0.40 -7.96 -1.96
N ILE A 63 -0.77 -7.10 -1.02
CA ILE A 63 -2.10 -6.48 -0.94
C ILE A 63 -1.94 -5.01 -1.36
N ILE A 64 -2.53 -4.66 -2.48
CA ILE A 64 -2.51 -3.28 -2.98
C ILE A 64 -3.90 -2.67 -2.91
N GLU A 65 -4.02 -1.44 -2.40
CA GLU A 65 -5.28 -0.73 -2.39
C GLU A 65 -5.71 -0.40 -3.83
N GLU A 66 -6.94 -0.77 -4.17
CA GLU A 66 -7.54 -0.47 -5.48
C GLU A 66 -7.79 1.04 -5.60
N SER A 67 -7.12 1.66 -6.57
CA SER A 67 -7.37 3.06 -6.92
C SER A 67 -8.59 3.17 -7.81
N GLN A 68 -9.54 4.04 -7.43
CA GLN A 68 -10.76 4.26 -8.18
C GLN A 68 -10.91 5.73 -8.55
N ALA A 69 -11.44 5.99 -9.74
CA ALA A 69 -11.93 7.31 -10.10
C ALA A 69 -13.16 7.65 -9.25
N MET A 70 -13.20 8.85 -8.67
CA MET A 70 -14.31 9.29 -7.83
C MET A 70 -15.12 10.37 -8.53
N PRO A 71 -16.45 10.36 -8.41
CA PRO A 71 -17.29 11.46 -8.89
C PRO A 71 -16.81 12.81 -8.34
N GLY A 72 -16.71 13.83 -9.21
CA GLY A 72 -16.22 15.14 -8.83
C GLY A 72 -14.70 15.29 -8.73
N GLN A 73 -13.94 14.22 -8.95
CA GLN A 73 -12.48 14.28 -9.03
C GLN A 73 -12.05 14.94 -10.35
N GLY A 74 -11.13 15.93 -10.26
CA GLY A 74 -10.61 16.58 -11.48
C GLY A 74 -9.83 15.63 -12.38
N VAL A 75 -9.90 15.85 -13.70
CA VAL A 75 -9.26 15.00 -14.73
C VAL A 75 -7.77 14.73 -14.44
N ARG A 76 -7.02 15.76 -14.07
CA ARG A 76 -5.60 15.63 -13.73
C ARG A 76 -5.38 14.69 -12.53
N SER A 77 -6.23 14.80 -11.51
CA SER A 77 -6.14 13.94 -10.33
C SER A 77 -6.47 12.50 -10.68
N MET A 78 -7.51 12.25 -11.49
CA MET A 78 -7.83 10.90 -11.99
C MET A 78 -6.68 10.29 -12.77
N TRP A 79 -6.07 11.07 -13.67
CA TRP A 79 -4.92 10.63 -14.44
C TRP A 79 -3.75 10.22 -13.54
N ILE A 80 -3.36 11.06 -12.56
CA ILE A 80 -2.25 10.79 -11.64
C ILE A 80 -2.53 9.52 -10.82
N THR A 81 -3.77 9.35 -10.34
CA THR A 81 -4.18 8.18 -9.57
C THR A 81 -4.11 6.91 -10.40
N GLY A 82 -4.69 6.91 -11.62
CA GLY A 82 -4.69 5.75 -12.51
C GLY A 82 -3.28 5.40 -13.01
N TYR A 83 -2.50 6.42 -13.37
CA TYR A 83 -1.12 6.26 -13.81
C TYR A 83 -0.25 5.62 -12.72
N GLY A 84 -0.34 6.13 -11.49
CA GLY A 84 0.41 5.58 -10.36
C GLY A 84 0.01 4.14 -10.04
N TYR A 85 -1.29 3.85 -10.04
CA TYR A 85 -1.78 2.48 -9.84
C TYR A 85 -1.28 1.53 -10.93
N GLY A 86 -1.30 1.97 -12.19
CA GLY A 86 -0.79 1.19 -13.33
C GLY A 86 0.71 0.90 -13.21
N ILE A 87 1.52 1.86 -12.73
CA ILE A 87 2.95 1.64 -12.44
C ILE A 87 3.13 0.52 -11.42
N TRP A 88 2.41 0.57 -10.29
CA TRP A 88 2.51 -0.46 -9.26
C TRP A 88 2.15 -1.84 -9.79
N VAL A 89 1.03 -1.97 -10.49
CA VAL A 89 0.60 -3.24 -11.10
C VAL A 89 1.65 -3.74 -12.10
N GLY A 90 2.20 -2.86 -12.93
CA GLY A 90 3.27 -3.19 -13.88
C GLY A 90 4.55 -3.67 -13.20
N VAL A 91 4.98 -3.02 -12.11
CA VAL A 91 6.16 -3.41 -11.32
C VAL A 91 5.93 -4.78 -10.68
N LEU A 92 4.77 -5.00 -10.05
CA LEU A 92 4.44 -6.30 -9.44
C LEU A 92 4.42 -7.42 -10.46
N ALA A 93 3.82 -7.20 -11.63
CA ALA A 93 3.79 -8.15 -12.74
C ALA A 93 5.19 -8.46 -13.27
N ALA A 94 6.03 -7.44 -13.51
CA ALA A 94 7.41 -7.60 -13.97
C ALA A 94 8.28 -8.36 -12.97
N LEU A 95 8.06 -8.15 -11.67
CA LEU A 95 8.74 -8.87 -10.60
C LEU A 95 8.13 -10.26 -10.34
N GLN A 96 7.05 -10.63 -11.03
CA GLN A 96 6.30 -11.87 -10.83
C GLN A 96 5.85 -12.07 -9.36
N MET A 97 5.48 -10.99 -8.70
CA MET A 97 4.97 -11.02 -7.34
C MET A 97 3.45 -11.20 -7.35
N PRO A 98 2.90 -12.25 -6.71
CA PRO A 98 1.46 -12.42 -6.63
C PRO A 98 0.85 -11.30 -5.79
N TYR A 99 -0.26 -10.73 -6.27
CA TYR A 99 -0.94 -9.64 -5.57
C TYR A 99 -2.46 -9.79 -5.63
N THR A 100 -3.10 -9.19 -4.63
CA THR A 100 -4.56 -9.01 -4.57
C THR A 100 -4.86 -7.52 -4.45
N THR A 101 -5.80 -7.05 -5.27
CA THR A 101 -6.33 -5.70 -5.15
C THR A 101 -7.49 -5.69 -4.16
N VAL A 102 -7.56 -4.68 -3.30
CA VAL A 102 -8.64 -4.56 -2.33
C VAL A 102 -9.17 -3.13 -2.27
N ARG A 103 -10.50 -2.98 -2.32
CA ARG A 103 -11.14 -1.67 -2.19
C ARG A 103 -10.99 -1.12 -0.77
N PRO A 104 -10.80 0.20 -0.61
CA PRO A 104 -10.71 0.82 0.73
C PRO A 104 -11.86 0.45 1.66
N ALA A 105 -13.10 0.42 1.15
CA ALA A 105 -14.27 0.09 1.94
C ALA A 105 -14.27 -1.35 2.49
N ILE A 106 -13.62 -2.28 1.79
CA ILE A 106 -13.57 -3.70 2.18
C ILE A 106 -12.61 -3.90 3.35
N TRP A 107 -11.35 -3.50 3.19
CA TRP A 107 -10.36 -3.74 4.22
C TRP A 107 -10.60 -2.85 5.46
N LYS A 108 -11.05 -1.59 5.26
CA LYS A 108 -11.39 -0.70 6.38
C LYS A 108 -12.53 -1.29 7.22
N ARG A 109 -13.60 -1.76 6.58
CA ARG A 109 -14.69 -2.43 7.28
C ARG A 109 -14.24 -3.69 8.02
N ALA A 110 -13.40 -4.52 7.40
CA ALA A 110 -12.88 -5.73 8.02
C ALA A 110 -12.06 -5.46 9.29
N LEU A 111 -11.39 -4.30 9.35
CA LEU A 111 -10.61 -3.86 10.52
C LEU A 111 -11.40 -2.95 11.49
N GLY A 112 -12.72 -2.80 11.28
CA GLY A 112 -13.58 -1.95 12.11
C GLY A 112 -13.29 -0.44 11.94
N LEU A 113 -12.77 -0.03 10.77
CA LEU A 113 -12.38 1.34 10.47
C LEU A 113 -13.40 2.04 9.58
N GLY A 114 -13.63 3.32 9.86
CA GLY A 114 -14.41 4.22 9.02
C GLY A 114 -13.54 4.97 7.99
N LYS A 115 -14.03 6.16 7.59
CA LYS A 115 -13.31 7.06 6.67
C LYS A 115 -12.29 7.95 7.36
N ASP A 116 -12.28 7.97 8.70
CA ASP A 116 -11.39 8.80 9.49
C ASP A 116 -9.94 8.28 9.38
N LYS A 117 -9.07 9.11 8.82
CA LYS A 117 -7.66 8.80 8.64
C LYS A 117 -6.90 8.78 9.97
N GLU A 118 -7.31 9.61 10.92
CA GLU A 118 -6.67 9.65 12.24
C GLU A 118 -6.99 8.37 13.02
N ALA A 119 -8.23 7.89 12.97
CA ALA A 119 -8.60 6.60 13.58
C ALA A 119 -7.78 5.44 12.97
N ALA A 120 -7.57 5.44 11.65
CA ALA A 120 -6.71 4.45 11.00
C ALA A 120 -5.26 4.53 11.50
N ARG A 121 -4.69 5.75 11.62
CA ARG A 121 -3.33 5.95 12.14
C ARG A 121 -3.18 5.47 13.57
N LEU A 122 -4.11 5.81 14.44
CA LEU A 122 -4.13 5.36 15.84
C LEU A 122 -4.25 3.83 15.93
N ARG A 123 -5.07 3.22 15.09
CA ARG A 123 -5.20 1.75 15.03
C ARG A 123 -3.89 1.09 14.61
N ALA A 124 -3.20 1.63 13.60
CA ALA A 124 -1.90 1.14 13.19
C ALA A 124 -0.85 1.25 14.31
N MET A 125 -0.84 2.36 15.06
CA MET A 125 0.04 2.54 16.23
C MET A 125 -0.24 1.55 17.35
N GLN A 126 -1.51 1.19 17.59
CA GLN A 126 -1.87 0.17 18.57
C GLN A 126 -1.36 -1.22 18.19
N LEU A 127 -1.47 -1.58 16.90
CA LEU A 127 -1.04 -2.88 16.39
C LEU A 127 0.48 -2.97 16.28
N TYR A 128 1.13 -1.87 15.92
CA TYR A 128 2.57 -1.78 15.66
C TYR A 128 3.20 -0.59 16.38
N PRO A 129 3.37 -0.65 17.72
CA PRO A 129 3.89 0.47 18.50
C PRO A 129 5.31 0.90 18.09
N GLN A 130 6.08 -0.01 17.47
CA GLN A 130 7.42 0.23 16.97
C GLN A 130 7.45 1.01 15.65
N ALA A 131 6.32 1.12 14.94
CA ALA A 131 6.25 1.84 13.67
C ALA A 131 6.31 3.37 13.90
N ASP A 132 7.12 4.06 13.09
CA ASP A 132 7.18 5.52 13.14
C ASP A 132 5.96 6.15 12.43
N LEU A 133 4.91 6.36 13.21
CA LEU A 133 3.61 6.92 12.79
C LEU A 133 3.24 8.18 13.59
N ARG A 134 4.25 8.90 14.11
CA ARG A 134 4.00 10.02 15.06
C ARG A 134 3.42 11.27 14.42
N ARG A 135 3.69 11.50 13.13
CA ARG A 135 3.26 12.71 12.44
C ARG A 135 1.85 12.54 11.86
N LYS A 136 1.04 13.59 11.89
CA LYS A 136 -0.29 13.56 11.23
C LYS A 136 -0.23 13.18 9.75
N LYS A 137 0.88 13.48 9.05
CA LYS A 137 1.07 13.14 7.64
C LYS A 137 1.39 11.65 7.39
N ASP A 138 1.64 10.85 8.43
CA ASP A 138 2.00 9.43 8.30
C ASP A 138 0.79 8.53 8.00
N HIS A 139 -0.33 9.10 7.54
CA HIS A 139 -1.53 8.34 7.15
C HIS A 139 -1.23 7.27 6.09
N GLY A 140 -0.40 7.59 5.08
CA GLY A 140 -0.03 6.62 4.05
C GLY A 140 0.75 5.42 4.60
N ARG A 141 1.67 5.67 5.55
CA ARG A 141 2.39 4.61 6.26
C ARG A 141 1.43 3.74 7.07
N ALA A 142 0.49 4.36 7.76
CA ALA A 142 -0.53 3.66 8.54
C ALA A 142 -1.45 2.81 7.65
N GLU A 143 -1.90 3.34 6.52
CA GLU A 143 -2.78 2.63 5.59
C GLU A 143 -2.04 1.44 4.94
N ALA A 144 -0.78 1.60 4.50
CA ALA A 144 0.04 0.50 3.99
C ALA A 144 0.23 -0.62 5.04
N LEU A 145 0.49 -0.23 6.29
CA LEU A 145 0.66 -1.18 7.39
C LEU A 145 -0.62 -1.95 7.69
N LEU A 146 -1.76 -1.27 7.72
CA LEU A 146 -3.07 -1.89 7.91
C LEU A 146 -3.49 -2.78 6.74
N LEU A 147 -3.09 -2.45 5.51
CA LEU A 147 -3.27 -3.30 4.34
C LEU A 147 -2.45 -4.60 4.46
N GLY A 148 -1.19 -4.50 4.84
CA GLY A 148 -0.35 -5.67 5.12
C GLY A 148 -0.94 -6.54 6.24
N TYR A 149 -1.39 -5.92 7.34
CA TYR A 149 -2.07 -6.61 8.43
C TYR A 149 -3.37 -7.30 8.00
N TYR A 150 -4.18 -6.63 7.17
CA TYR A 150 -5.38 -7.22 6.58
C TYR A 150 -5.04 -8.47 5.74
N GLY A 151 -4.00 -8.39 4.91
CA GLY A 151 -3.52 -9.52 4.10
C GLY A 151 -3.08 -10.69 4.99
N TRP A 152 -2.23 -10.41 5.95
CA TRP A 152 -1.75 -11.40 6.90
C TRP A 152 -2.87 -12.13 7.64
N GLN A 153 -3.88 -11.39 8.15
CA GLN A 153 -5.03 -11.99 8.83
C GLN A 153 -5.89 -12.87 7.90
N ARG A 154 -6.03 -12.49 6.63
CA ARG A 154 -6.93 -13.14 5.68
C ARG A 154 -6.27 -14.28 4.90
N LEU A 155 -4.98 -14.16 4.63
CA LEU A 155 -4.22 -15.09 3.79
C LEU A 155 -3.29 -15.97 4.61
N GLY A 156 -2.85 -15.53 5.79
CA GLY A 156 -2.09 -16.32 6.76
C GLY A 156 -2.94 -17.40 7.45
N CYS A 157 -4.27 -17.28 7.43
CA CYS A 157 -5.15 -18.39 7.74
C CYS A 157 -5.35 -19.20 6.44
N PRO A 158 -5.09 -20.53 6.37
CA PRO A 158 -5.39 -21.32 5.19
C PRO A 158 -6.87 -21.11 4.86
N MET A 159 -7.13 -20.39 3.76
CA MET A 159 -8.51 -20.16 3.30
C MET A 159 -9.16 -21.52 3.08
N THR A 160 -10.14 -21.85 3.92
CA THR A 160 -11.05 -22.93 3.65
C THR A 160 -11.72 -22.68 2.30
N ALA A 161 -11.81 -23.72 1.46
CA ALA A 161 -12.19 -23.65 0.04
C ALA A 161 -13.61 -23.06 -0.25
N GLY A 162 -14.26 -22.45 0.72
CA GLY A 162 -15.63 -21.91 0.66
C GLY A 162 -15.78 -20.40 0.46
N GLU A 163 -14.72 -19.60 0.53
CA GLU A 163 -14.84 -18.12 0.54
C GLU A 163 -14.47 -17.43 -0.79
N ARG A 164 -14.37 -18.20 -1.88
CA ARG A 164 -14.24 -17.63 -3.24
C ARG A 164 -15.63 -17.45 -3.86
N ARG A 165 -16.30 -16.37 -3.54
CA ARG A 165 -17.42 -15.83 -4.33
C ARG A 165 -17.36 -14.30 -4.34
#